data_f21858666e7655e9b7b470be7d4501bd
#
_entry.id   f21858666e7655e9b7b470be7d4501bd
#
_cell.length_a   1.000
_cell.length_b   1.000
_cell.length_c   1.000
_cell.angle_alpha   90.00
_cell.angle_beta   90.00
_cell.angle_gamma   90.00
#
_symmetry.space_group_name_H-M   'P 1'
#
loop_
_entity.id
_entity.type
_entity.pdbx_description
1 polymer ?
#
loop_
_entity_poly.entity_id
_entity_poly.type
_entity_poly.pdbx_seq_one_letter_code
_entity_poly.pdbx_strand_id
1 'polypeptide(L)'
;MKKIISLILAAVLCLCSVFALGSCNLIGGENNLSKAYDRTVAQYEFDDTGLEEFVVAMSPDFAPMEFIDLAKSGDDQYVGFDVILAKYLAKEMNVKLVIKPMSFDACMAAVQTGQADAAISGFSWTAERAENFEITDYYVAGDNETEQVLITTKANAGKFTTVESLQGKKVGAQGGSLQELLVKEQLGSVIDGGEAVLYTDLGLAVEALITGKIDALAVAHGNGEAYISQNEDKLDWAGFDFVVEEKYKNNVILVQKGNTELCAKINAALAKAMAADLYDGWYETCEIYSEIKTADQLGYDDEGNKITE
;
A
#
# COMPACT_ATOMS: atom_id res chain seq x y z
N MET A 1 -48.44 5.00 37.23
CA MET A 1 -47.51 4.26 36.34
C MET A 1 -47.15 4.98 35.04
N LYS A 2 -48.01 5.79 34.43
CA LYS A 2 -47.71 6.48 33.16
C LYS A 2 -46.75 7.71 33.25
N LYS A 3 -46.55 8.29 34.45
CA LYS A 3 -45.68 9.46 34.64
C LYS A 3 -44.21 9.10 34.97
N ILE A 4 -43.92 7.87 35.39
CA ILE A 4 -42.58 7.43 35.69
C ILE A 4 -41.85 6.94 34.43
N ILE A 5 -42.58 6.42 33.45
CA ILE A 5 -42.02 5.96 32.18
C ILE A 5 -41.56 7.15 31.29
N SER A 6 -42.24 8.31 31.42
CA SER A 6 -41.88 9.52 30.66
C SER A 6 -40.60 10.20 31.15
N LEU A 7 -40.21 10.03 32.44
CA LEU A 7 -38.96 10.60 32.97
C LEU A 7 -37.74 9.73 32.66
N ILE A 8 -37.93 8.42 32.50
CA ILE A 8 -36.82 7.51 32.13
C ILE A 8 -36.48 7.65 30.67
N LEU A 9 -37.46 7.92 29.80
CA LEU A 9 -37.21 8.16 28.35
C LEU A 9 -36.51 9.49 28.10
N ALA A 10 -36.74 10.52 28.92
CA ALA A 10 -36.06 11.80 28.82
C ALA A 10 -34.59 11.75 29.33
N ALA A 11 -34.30 10.90 30.30
CA ALA A 11 -32.94 10.71 30.86
C ALA A 11 -32.03 9.91 29.91
N VAL A 12 -32.60 8.98 29.11
CA VAL A 12 -31.83 8.20 28.15
C VAL A 12 -31.52 9.04 26.88
N LEU A 13 -32.36 10.00 26.49
CA LEU A 13 -32.12 10.94 25.38
C LEU A 13 -31.10 12.03 25.74
N CYS A 14 -30.89 12.35 27.01
CA CYS A 14 -29.85 13.31 27.45
C CYS A 14 -28.46 12.67 27.65
N LEU A 15 -28.34 11.35 27.76
CA LEU A 15 -27.02 10.69 27.85
C LEU A 15 -26.40 10.39 26.48
N CYS A 16 -27.18 10.43 25.39
CA CYS A 16 -26.66 10.30 24.03
C CYS A 16 -26.16 11.61 23.42
N SER A 17 -26.34 12.75 24.10
CA SER A 17 -25.93 14.07 23.59
C SER A 17 -24.61 14.60 24.16
N VAL A 18 -23.93 13.85 25.04
CA VAL A 18 -22.65 14.25 25.66
C VAL A 18 -21.43 13.52 25.03
N PHE A 19 -21.65 12.51 24.20
CA PHE A 19 -20.58 11.84 23.43
C PHE A 19 -20.42 12.37 21.99
N ALA A 20 -21.19 13.39 21.58
CA ALA A 20 -21.12 13.97 20.24
C ALA A 20 -20.33 15.28 20.15
N LEU A 21 -19.62 15.69 21.20
CA LEU A 21 -18.84 16.95 21.20
C LEU A 21 -17.31 16.74 21.21
N GLY A 22 -16.85 15.52 20.98
CA GLY A 22 -15.42 15.21 20.83
C GLY A 22 -15.00 14.81 19.41
N SER A 23 -15.92 14.82 18.43
CA SER A 23 -15.66 14.37 17.05
C SER A 23 -15.99 15.42 15.98
N CYS A 24 -16.12 16.68 16.29
CA CYS A 24 -16.51 17.72 15.35
C CYS A 24 -15.35 18.59 14.83
N ASN A 25 -14.14 18.03 14.70
CA ASN A 25 -13.06 18.69 13.96
C ASN A 25 -12.60 17.90 12.73
N LEU A 26 -13.38 16.90 12.27
CA LEU A 26 -13.07 16.09 11.08
C LEU A 26 -14.06 16.30 9.92
N ILE A 27 -14.88 17.36 9.93
CA ILE A 27 -15.75 17.66 8.80
C ILE A 27 -15.50 19.11 8.40
N GLY A 28 -14.65 19.29 7.35
CA GLY A 28 -14.53 20.54 6.61
C GLY A 28 -13.20 21.26 6.62
N GLY A 29 -12.10 20.64 7.03
CA GLY A 29 -10.76 21.12 6.64
C GLY A 29 -10.31 20.28 5.44
N GLU A 30 -10.01 20.91 4.30
CA GLU A 30 -9.14 20.29 3.30
C GLU A 30 -7.91 19.81 4.06
N ASN A 31 -7.68 18.50 4.05
CA ASN A 31 -6.53 17.93 4.74
C ASN A 31 -5.29 18.47 4.00
N ASN A 32 -4.44 19.26 4.68
CA ASN A 32 -3.24 19.83 4.07
C ASN A 32 -2.34 18.75 3.49
N LEU A 33 -2.43 17.52 4.02
CA LEU A 33 -1.69 16.35 3.57
C LEU A 33 -2.05 15.92 2.13
N SER A 34 -3.30 16.07 1.71
CA SER A 34 -3.72 15.71 0.35
C SER A 34 -3.30 16.73 -0.73
N LYS A 35 -3.00 17.98 -0.36
CA LYS A 35 -2.77 19.06 -1.33
C LYS A 35 -1.58 18.82 -2.26
N ALA A 36 -0.48 18.30 -1.74
CA ALA A 36 0.70 17.99 -2.55
C ALA A 36 0.35 16.85 -3.53
N TYR A 37 -0.31 15.81 -3.03
CA TYR A 37 -0.78 14.67 -3.82
C TYR A 37 -1.74 15.11 -4.93
N ASP A 38 -2.78 15.87 -4.61
CA ASP A 38 -3.79 16.33 -5.57
C ASP A 38 -3.16 17.20 -6.67
N ARG A 39 -2.20 18.07 -6.34
CA ARG A 39 -1.44 18.85 -7.33
C ARG A 39 -0.57 17.96 -8.24
N THR A 40 0.03 16.91 -7.69
CA THR A 40 0.81 15.96 -8.48
C THR A 40 -0.07 15.21 -9.44
N VAL A 41 -1.20 14.68 -8.97
CA VAL A 41 -2.18 13.94 -9.79
C VAL A 41 -2.77 14.83 -10.88
N ALA A 42 -3.12 16.09 -10.56
CA ALA A 42 -3.69 17.04 -11.53
C ALA A 42 -2.79 17.30 -12.75
N GLN A 43 -1.48 17.10 -12.63
CA GLN A 43 -0.57 17.22 -13.77
C GLN A 43 -0.78 16.13 -14.83
N TYR A 44 -1.39 15.01 -14.46
CA TYR A 44 -1.63 13.86 -15.32
C TYR A 44 -3.08 13.74 -15.78
N GLU A 45 -3.95 14.67 -15.41
CA GLU A 45 -5.29 14.79 -15.97
C GLU A 45 -5.21 15.28 -17.43
N PHE A 46 -6.05 14.72 -18.29
CA PHE A 46 -6.22 15.10 -19.69
C PHE A 46 -7.59 14.65 -20.19
N ASP A 47 -7.99 15.10 -21.40
CA ASP A 47 -9.23 14.64 -22.02
C ASP A 47 -9.02 13.23 -22.61
N ASP A 48 -9.56 12.24 -21.93
CA ASP A 48 -9.51 10.81 -22.28
C ASP A 48 -10.81 10.31 -22.94
N THR A 49 -11.71 11.22 -23.30
CA THR A 49 -13.00 10.90 -23.89
C THR A 49 -12.85 10.15 -25.20
N GLY A 50 -13.39 8.94 -25.24
CA GLY A 50 -13.37 8.07 -26.44
C GLY A 50 -12.02 7.38 -26.72
N LEU A 51 -11.07 7.47 -25.81
CA LEU A 51 -9.83 6.70 -25.89
C LEU A 51 -10.06 5.23 -25.50
N GLU A 52 -9.12 4.36 -25.94
CA GLU A 52 -9.06 2.96 -25.53
C GLU A 52 -8.81 2.86 -24.03
N GLU A 53 -9.46 1.93 -23.35
CA GLU A 53 -9.26 1.71 -21.92
C GLU A 53 -7.93 0.98 -21.67
N PHE A 54 -7.21 1.42 -20.64
CA PHE A 54 -6.07 0.74 -20.05
C PHE A 54 -6.47 0.28 -18.65
N VAL A 55 -6.78 -1.00 -18.54
CA VAL A 55 -7.32 -1.60 -17.32
C VAL A 55 -6.17 -2.07 -16.45
N VAL A 56 -6.02 -1.43 -15.29
CA VAL A 56 -4.96 -1.73 -14.29
C VAL A 56 -5.56 -2.41 -13.07
N ALA A 57 -5.10 -3.63 -12.77
CA ALA A 57 -5.40 -4.33 -11.53
C ALA A 57 -4.48 -3.82 -10.42
N MET A 58 -5.04 -3.57 -9.21
CA MET A 58 -4.33 -2.96 -8.09
C MET A 58 -4.90 -3.46 -6.76
N SER A 59 -4.05 -3.70 -5.75
CA SER A 59 -4.44 -4.10 -4.38
C SER A 59 -4.26 -2.91 -3.44
N PRO A 60 -5.30 -2.08 -3.20
CA PRO A 60 -5.14 -0.81 -2.52
C PRO A 60 -5.12 -0.97 -0.98
N ASP A 61 -4.18 -1.76 -0.48
CA ASP A 61 -3.91 -2.05 0.94
C ASP A 61 -2.43 -1.87 1.32
N PHE A 62 -1.63 -1.24 0.43
CA PHE A 62 -0.17 -1.17 0.52
C PHE A 62 0.35 0.28 0.51
N ALA A 63 -0.01 1.10 1.54
CA ALA A 63 0.51 2.47 1.67
C ALA A 63 2.05 2.46 1.86
N PRO A 64 2.79 3.41 1.27
CA PRO A 64 2.35 4.56 0.49
C PRO A 64 2.17 4.28 -1.02
N MET A 65 2.31 3.01 -1.45
CA MET A 65 2.26 2.63 -2.87
C MET A 65 0.84 2.76 -3.44
N GLU A 66 -0.13 2.07 -2.85
CA GLU A 66 -1.54 2.17 -3.21
C GLU A 66 -2.43 1.89 -1.99
N PHE A 67 -3.38 2.78 -1.73
CA PHE A 67 -4.28 2.67 -0.60
C PHE A 67 -5.60 3.40 -0.84
N ILE A 68 -6.54 3.24 0.09
CA ILE A 68 -7.86 3.84 0.01
C ILE A 68 -7.94 5.07 0.91
N ASP A 69 -8.26 6.23 0.33
CA ASP A 69 -8.68 7.41 1.08
C ASP A 69 -10.19 7.38 1.28
N LEU A 70 -10.62 7.07 2.49
CA LEU A 70 -12.04 6.99 2.85
C LEU A 70 -12.77 8.35 2.82
N ALA A 71 -12.05 9.47 2.71
CA ALA A 71 -12.64 10.79 2.55
C ALA A 71 -13.07 11.08 1.09
N LYS A 72 -12.56 10.28 0.14
CA LYS A 72 -12.88 10.37 -1.30
C LYS A 72 -13.88 9.29 -1.70
N SER A 73 -14.35 9.33 -2.94
CA SER A 73 -15.35 8.37 -3.45
C SER A 73 -15.11 8.08 -4.93
N GLY A 74 -15.69 6.98 -5.44
CA GLY A 74 -15.47 6.52 -6.81
C GLY A 74 -13.98 6.16 -7.01
N ASP A 75 -13.45 6.36 -8.20
CA ASP A 75 -12.07 6.01 -8.52
C ASP A 75 -11.04 6.94 -7.86
N ASP A 76 -11.46 8.14 -7.43
CA ASP A 76 -10.59 9.09 -6.73
C ASP A 76 -10.20 8.62 -5.32
N GLN A 77 -10.91 7.62 -4.76
CA GLN A 77 -10.55 7.03 -3.47
C GLN A 77 -9.24 6.23 -3.51
N TYR A 78 -8.83 5.76 -4.69
CA TYR A 78 -7.57 5.04 -4.85
C TYR A 78 -6.45 6.05 -5.02
N VAL A 79 -5.50 6.00 -4.10
CA VAL A 79 -4.41 6.99 -3.99
C VAL A 79 -3.09 6.28 -3.72
N GLY A 80 -1.98 6.98 -3.88
CA GLY A 80 -0.64 6.44 -3.64
C GLY A 80 0.27 6.54 -4.86
N PHE A 81 1.51 6.09 -4.69
CA PHE A 81 2.55 6.18 -5.71
C PHE A 81 2.17 5.43 -7.00
N ASP A 82 1.70 4.19 -6.88
CA ASP A 82 1.33 3.37 -8.04
C ASP A 82 0.10 3.92 -8.78
N VAL A 83 -0.78 4.66 -8.07
CA VAL A 83 -1.89 5.39 -8.71
C VAL A 83 -1.38 6.60 -9.51
N ILE A 84 -0.41 7.36 -8.97
CA ILE A 84 0.25 8.45 -9.73
C ILE A 84 0.93 7.87 -10.97
N LEU A 85 1.68 6.78 -10.81
CA LEU A 85 2.36 6.08 -11.90
C LEU A 85 1.37 5.63 -12.97
N ALA A 86 0.25 4.99 -12.59
CA ALA A 86 -0.78 4.53 -13.52
C ALA A 86 -1.39 5.69 -14.32
N LYS A 87 -1.70 6.83 -13.64
CA LYS A 87 -2.20 8.05 -14.31
C LYS A 87 -1.17 8.65 -15.26
N TYR A 88 0.10 8.70 -14.86
CA TYR A 88 1.19 9.14 -15.72
C TYR A 88 1.32 8.26 -16.96
N LEU A 89 1.33 6.94 -16.80
CA LEU A 89 1.41 5.98 -17.90
C LEU A 89 0.24 6.14 -18.88
N ALA A 90 -0.98 6.27 -18.37
CA ALA A 90 -2.18 6.45 -19.18
C ALA A 90 -2.06 7.72 -20.05
N LYS A 91 -1.61 8.84 -19.46
CA LYS A 91 -1.38 10.09 -20.19
C LYS A 91 -0.29 9.94 -21.26
N GLU A 92 0.85 9.34 -20.93
CA GLU A 92 1.95 9.15 -21.88
C GLU A 92 1.59 8.22 -23.04
N MET A 93 0.77 7.20 -22.78
CA MET A 93 0.28 6.28 -23.80
C MET A 93 -0.96 6.77 -24.55
N ASN A 94 -1.57 7.88 -24.09
CA ASN A 94 -2.81 8.43 -24.61
C ASN A 94 -3.96 7.41 -24.58
N VAL A 95 -4.21 6.81 -23.39
CA VAL A 95 -5.27 5.82 -23.11
C VAL A 95 -6.06 6.24 -21.89
N LYS A 96 -7.28 5.76 -21.76
CA LYS A 96 -8.14 6.00 -20.59
C LYS A 96 -7.80 5.02 -19.48
N LEU A 97 -7.34 5.49 -18.31
CA LEU A 97 -7.10 4.64 -17.15
C LEU A 97 -8.41 4.12 -16.54
N VAL A 98 -8.45 2.82 -16.26
CA VAL A 98 -9.49 2.15 -15.47
C VAL A 98 -8.81 1.33 -14.37
N ILE A 99 -8.92 1.77 -13.11
CA ILE A 99 -8.41 1.02 -11.96
C ILE A 99 -9.41 -0.04 -11.55
N LYS A 100 -8.98 -1.29 -11.47
CA LYS A 100 -9.76 -2.41 -10.92
C LYS A 100 -9.15 -2.85 -9.59
N PRO A 101 -9.75 -2.46 -8.47
CA PRO A 101 -9.29 -2.87 -7.14
C PRO A 101 -9.63 -4.34 -6.90
N MET A 102 -8.65 -5.10 -6.39
CA MET A 102 -8.80 -6.51 -6.01
C MET A 102 -7.69 -6.93 -5.06
N SER A 103 -7.71 -8.15 -4.53
CA SER A 103 -6.59 -8.65 -3.72
C SER A 103 -5.32 -8.84 -4.56
N PHE A 104 -4.18 -8.84 -3.91
CA PHE A 104 -2.87 -8.87 -4.55
C PHE A 104 -2.69 -10.09 -5.48
N ASP A 105 -3.06 -11.28 -5.03
CA ASP A 105 -3.06 -12.51 -5.83
C ASP A 105 -4.07 -12.46 -6.99
N ALA A 106 -5.22 -11.84 -6.79
CA ALA A 106 -6.22 -11.66 -7.85
C ALA A 106 -5.74 -10.72 -8.96
N CYS A 107 -4.88 -9.72 -8.66
CA CYS A 107 -4.27 -8.86 -9.69
C CYS A 107 -3.49 -9.69 -10.71
N MET A 108 -2.68 -10.63 -10.25
CA MET A 108 -1.93 -11.54 -11.13
C MET A 108 -2.87 -12.41 -11.97
N ALA A 109 -3.92 -12.98 -11.37
CA ALA A 109 -4.89 -13.78 -12.09
C ALA A 109 -5.68 -12.97 -13.13
N ALA A 110 -6.01 -11.70 -12.83
CA ALA A 110 -6.72 -10.82 -13.77
C ALA A 110 -5.89 -10.53 -15.02
N VAL A 111 -4.59 -10.29 -14.87
CA VAL A 111 -3.67 -10.10 -16.01
C VAL A 111 -3.51 -11.39 -16.83
N GLN A 112 -3.32 -12.54 -16.18
CA GLN A 112 -3.18 -13.82 -16.88
C GLN A 112 -4.40 -14.16 -17.72
N THR A 113 -5.61 -13.83 -17.23
CA THR A 113 -6.87 -14.13 -17.90
C THR A 113 -7.35 -13.04 -18.86
N GLY A 114 -6.60 -11.92 -19.00
CA GLY A 114 -6.96 -10.80 -19.85
C GLY A 114 -8.13 -9.96 -19.31
N GLN A 115 -8.43 -10.05 -18.01
CA GLN A 115 -9.41 -9.20 -17.34
C GLN A 115 -8.83 -7.83 -16.94
N ALA A 116 -7.51 -7.72 -16.91
CA ALA A 116 -6.76 -6.48 -16.80
C ALA A 116 -5.61 -6.52 -17.81
N ASP A 117 -5.21 -5.35 -18.33
CA ASP A 117 -4.11 -5.20 -19.27
C ASP A 117 -2.77 -5.27 -18.56
N ALA A 118 -2.72 -4.72 -17.33
CA ALA A 118 -1.55 -4.71 -16.48
C ALA A 118 -1.94 -4.83 -14.99
N ALA A 119 -0.97 -5.24 -14.16
CA ALA A 119 -1.05 -5.11 -12.71
C ALA A 119 0.09 -4.20 -12.23
N ILE A 120 -0.29 -3.16 -11.47
CA ILE A 120 0.61 -2.18 -10.84
C ILE A 120 0.23 -2.16 -9.37
N SER A 121 1.07 -2.74 -8.50
CA SER A 121 0.78 -2.92 -7.08
C SER A 121 2.04 -3.38 -6.33
N GLY A 122 3.10 -2.59 -6.39
CA GLY A 122 4.35 -2.88 -5.67
C GLY A 122 4.98 -4.25 -5.99
N PHE A 123 4.77 -4.80 -7.18
CA PHE A 123 5.28 -6.13 -7.52
C PHE A 123 6.81 -6.15 -7.63
N SER A 124 7.49 -6.88 -6.76
CA SER A 124 8.90 -7.20 -6.94
C SER A 124 9.10 -8.18 -8.11
N TRP A 125 10.24 -8.11 -8.78
CA TRP A 125 10.60 -9.13 -9.76
C TRP A 125 10.79 -10.47 -9.05
N THR A 126 10.23 -11.56 -9.60
CA THR A 126 10.56 -12.93 -9.20
C THR A 126 10.70 -13.82 -10.43
N ALA A 127 11.45 -14.93 -10.33
CA ALA A 127 11.60 -15.87 -11.43
C ALA A 127 10.25 -16.46 -11.87
N GLU A 128 9.37 -16.76 -10.92
CA GLU A 128 8.03 -17.27 -11.18
C GLU A 128 7.18 -16.27 -11.96
N ARG A 129 7.23 -14.99 -11.57
CA ARG A 129 6.54 -13.92 -12.31
C ARG A 129 7.08 -13.76 -13.72
N ALA A 130 8.41 -13.85 -13.91
CA ALA A 130 9.04 -13.77 -15.22
C ALA A 130 8.66 -14.94 -16.16
N GLU A 131 8.35 -16.10 -15.61
CA GLU A 131 7.82 -17.22 -16.40
C GLU A 131 6.38 -16.99 -16.87
N ASN A 132 5.55 -16.37 -16.04
CA ASN A 132 4.11 -16.29 -16.23
C ASN A 132 3.63 -14.98 -16.86
N PHE A 133 4.46 -13.91 -16.85
CA PHE A 133 4.11 -12.57 -17.35
C PHE A 133 5.19 -12.02 -18.28
N GLU A 134 4.84 -11.06 -19.13
CA GLU A 134 5.78 -10.06 -19.60
C GLU A 134 6.02 -9.09 -18.46
N ILE A 135 7.28 -8.87 -18.11
CA ILE A 135 7.69 -7.98 -17.02
C ILE A 135 8.33 -6.74 -17.62
N THR A 136 7.93 -5.58 -17.13
CA THR A 136 8.51 -4.30 -17.54
C THR A 136 9.92 -4.09 -17.01
N ASP A 137 10.57 -3.03 -17.47
CA ASP A 137 11.72 -2.47 -16.78
C ASP A 137 11.32 -2.04 -15.36
N TYR A 138 12.32 -1.91 -14.51
CA TYR A 138 12.11 -1.52 -13.12
C TYR A 138 11.63 -0.07 -12.99
N TYR A 139 10.79 0.17 -11.99
CA TYR A 139 10.55 1.50 -11.47
C TYR A 139 10.95 1.56 -9.99
N VAL A 140 11.43 2.72 -9.55
CA VAL A 140 11.92 2.93 -8.19
C VAL A 140 10.82 3.59 -7.37
N ALA A 141 10.51 3.00 -6.23
CA ALA A 141 9.46 3.45 -5.35
C ALA A 141 9.97 3.64 -3.91
N GLY A 142 11.03 4.45 -3.77
CA GLY A 142 11.65 4.77 -2.49
C GLY A 142 12.54 3.66 -1.93
N ASP A 143 13.37 4.02 -0.96
CA ASP A 143 14.30 3.08 -0.32
C ASP A 143 13.57 2.10 0.60
N ASN A 144 12.46 2.52 1.21
CA ASN A 144 11.70 1.70 2.16
C ASN A 144 11.10 0.43 1.55
N GLU A 145 10.80 0.45 0.25
CA GLU A 145 10.23 -0.72 -0.44
C GLU A 145 11.30 -1.80 -0.73
N THR A 146 12.57 -1.46 -0.60
CA THR A 146 13.67 -2.42 -0.79
C THR A 146 13.97 -3.24 0.45
N GLU A 147 13.54 -2.79 1.62
CA GLU A 147 13.74 -3.45 2.91
C GLU A 147 12.50 -4.25 3.30
N GLN A 148 12.72 -5.50 3.68
CA GLN A 148 11.64 -6.41 4.08
C GLN A 148 11.85 -6.82 5.53
N VAL A 149 10.82 -6.66 6.36
CA VAL A 149 10.94 -6.73 7.81
C VAL A 149 9.79 -7.51 8.45
N LEU A 150 9.89 -7.75 9.76
CA LEU A 150 8.76 -8.22 10.56
C LEU A 150 8.26 -7.12 11.48
N ILE A 151 6.93 -6.91 11.49
CA ILE A 151 6.24 -6.18 12.55
C ILE A 151 5.58 -7.15 13.53
N THR A 152 5.35 -6.70 14.75
CA THR A 152 4.76 -7.50 15.82
C THR A 152 3.92 -6.64 16.76
N THR A 153 3.32 -7.25 17.77
CA THR A 153 2.62 -6.48 18.82
C THR A 153 3.61 -5.73 19.72
N LYS A 154 3.20 -4.59 20.26
CA LYS A 154 3.99 -3.80 21.22
C LYS A 154 4.59 -4.63 22.36
N ALA A 155 3.86 -5.65 22.83
CA ALA A 155 4.32 -6.56 23.87
C ALA A 155 5.52 -7.43 23.44
N ASN A 156 5.72 -7.62 22.14
CA ASN A 156 6.80 -8.41 21.56
C ASN A 156 7.86 -7.58 20.85
N ALA A 157 7.78 -6.25 20.93
CA ALA A 157 8.72 -5.33 20.30
C ALA A 157 10.18 -5.74 20.56
N GLY A 158 10.99 -5.82 19.49
CA GLY A 158 12.40 -6.16 19.56
C GLY A 158 12.74 -7.57 20.04
N LYS A 159 11.76 -8.50 20.12
CA LYS A 159 12.01 -9.87 20.62
C LYS A 159 12.32 -10.89 19.53
N PHE A 160 11.95 -10.62 18.29
CA PHE A 160 12.15 -11.53 17.18
C PHE A 160 13.29 -10.98 16.29
N THR A 161 14.52 -11.09 16.76
CA THR A 161 15.71 -10.50 16.13
C THR A 161 16.57 -11.51 15.38
N THR A 162 16.31 -12.81 15.54
CA THR A 162 17.05 -13.91 14.87
C THR A 162 16.06 -14.97 14.42
N VAL A 163 16.49 -15.83 13.50
CA VAL A 163 15.71 -16.98 13.01
C VAL A 163 15.28 -17.87 14.18
N GLU A 164 16.17 -18.13 15.14
CA GLU A 164 15.89 -18.98 16.30
C GLU A 164 14.84 -18.39 17.23
N SER A 165 14.76 -17.05 17.33
CA SER A 165 13.75 -16.37 18.16
C SER A 165 12.33 -16.56 17.64
N LEU A 166 12.19 -16.97 16.39
CA LEU A 166 10.92 -17.28 15.71
C LEU A 166 10.52 -18.76 15.80
N GLN A 167 11.27 -19.59 16.56
CA GLN A 167 10.98 -21.02 16.70
C GLN A 167 9.55 -21.27 17.17
N GLY A 168 8.75 -21.98 16.35
CA GLY A 168 7.35 -22.32 16.61
C GLY A 168 6.38 -21.13 16.61
N LYS A 169 6.82 -19.97 16.07
CA LYS A 169 5.98 -18.77 15.92
C LYS A 169 5.17 -18.85 14.62
N LYS A 170 4.00 -18.23 14.64
CA LYS A 170 3.16 -18.04 13.45
C LYS A 170 3.52 -16.71 12.80
N VAL A 171 4.06 -16.77 11.59
CA VAL A 171 4.41 -15.59 10.81
C VAL A 171 3.39 -15.43 9.68
N GLY A 172 2.75 -14.26 9.59
CA GLY A 172 1.81 -13.93 8.51
C GLY A 172 2.53 -13.29 7.33
N ALA A 173 1.93 -13.42 6.14
CA ALA A 173 2.31 -12.68 4.93
C ALA A 173 1.10 -12.53 4.01
N GLN A 174 1.17 -11.59 3.08
CA GLN A 174 0.19 -11.51 2.00
C GLN A 174 0.45 -12.62 0.98
N GLY A 175 -0.61 -13.28 0.52
CA GLY A 175 -0.51 -14.38 -0.45
C GLY A 175 0.02 -13.91 -1.80
N GLY A 176 0.98 -14.64 -2.38
CA GLY A 176 1.64 -14.33 -3.65
C GLY A 176 2.70 -13.21 -3.57
N SER A 177 2.98 -12.67 -2.37
CA SER A 177 3.94 -11.58 -2.18
C SER A 177 5.40 -12.05 -2.12
N LEU A 178 6.34 -11.10 -2.21
CA LEU A 178 7.75 -11.36 -1.92
C LEU A 178 7.95 -11.81 -0.48
N GLN A 179 7.17 -11.27 0.46
CA GLN A 179 7.25 -11.60 1.87
C GLN A 179 6.89 -13.06 2.14
N GLU A 180 5.89 -13.63 1.44
CA GLU A 180 5.60 -15.06 1.50
C GLU A 180 6.82 -15.90 1.10
N LEU A 181 7.46 -15.53 -0.02
CA LEU A 181 8.66 -16.22 -0.51
C LEU A 181 9.80 -16.14 0.53
N LEU A 182 10.08 -14.95 1.06
CA LEU A 182 11.16 -14.74 2.03
C LEU A 182 10.90 -15.48 3.36
N VAL A 183 9.65 -15.47 3.85
CA VAL A 183 9.26 -16.25 5.04
C VAL A 183 9.53 -17.73 4.81
N LYS A 184 9.12 -18.28 3.68
CA LYS A 184 9.36 -19.69 3.35
C LYS A 184 10.85 -20.01 3.26
N GLU A 185 11.63 -19.19 2.57
CA GLU A 185 13.06 -19.44 2.34
C GLU A 185 13.89 -19.26 3.62
N GLN A 186 13.63 -18.23 4.40
CA GLN A 186 14.50 -17.85 5.53
C GLN A 186 13.99 -18.32 6.89
N LEU A 187 12.67 -18.51 7.05
CA LEU A 187 12.05 -18.87 8.32
C LEU A 187 11.37 -20.24 8.31
N GLY A 188 11.11 -20.83 7.15
CA GLY A 188 10.33 -22.07 7.03
C GLY A 188 10.88 -23.26 7.86
N SER A 189 12.17 -23.28 8.18
CA SER A 189 12.75 -24.36 9.01
C SER A 189 12.44 -24.25 10.50
N VAL A 190 11.94 -23.09 10.97
CA VAL A 190 11.76 -22.81 12.41
C VAL A 190 10.35 -22.41 12.80
N ILE A 191 9.58 -21.77 11.92
CA ILE A 191 8.21 -21.28 12.21
C ILE A 191 7.20 -22.42 12.30
N ASP A 192 6.04 -22.14 12.92
CA ASP A 192 4.93 -23.10 13.02
C ASP A 192 4.40 -23.44 11.62
N GLY A 193 4.32 -24.75 11.31
CA GLY A 193 3.87 -25.25 10.01
C GLY A 193 4.85 -25.13 8.86
N GLY A 194 5.98 -24.42 9.02
CA GLY A 194 7.04 -24.26 8.00
C GLY A 194 6.69 -23.32 6.84
N GLU A 195 5.55 -22.68 6.88
CA GLU A 195 5.06 -21.74 5.86
C GLU A 195 4.37 -20.54 6.52
N ALA A 196 4.27 -19.42 5.80
CA ALA A 196 3.53 -18.26 6.28
C ALA A 196 2.03 -18.56 6.41
N VAL A 197 1.38 -17.91 7.39
CA VAL A 197 -0.09 -17.83 7.43
C VAL A 197 -0.52 -16.77 6.42
N LEU A 198 -1.18 -17.17 5.34
CA LEU A 198 -1.48 -16.29 4.22
C LEU A 198 -2.77 -15.50 4.43
N TYR A 199 -2.71 -14.25 4.02
CA TYR A 199 -3.83 -13.31 4.01
C TYR A 199 -4.00 -12.72 2.62
N THR A 200 -5.25 -12.48 2.21
CA THR A 200 -5.58 -11.85 0.93
C THR A 200 -5.49 -10.33 0.99
N ASP A 201 -5.46 -9.76 2.22
CA ASP A 201 -5.45 -8.33 2.49
C ASP A 201 -4.57 -8.06 3.71
N LEU A 202 -3.72 -7.03 3.63
CA LEU A 202 -2.79 -6.69 4.70
C LEU A 202 -3.49 -6.15 5.96
N GLY A 203 -4.62 -5.45 5.82
CA GLY A 203 -5.41 -4.99 6.95
C GLY A 203 -5.97 -6.17 7.77
N LEU A 204 -6.38 -7.27 7.10
CA LEU A 204 -6.78 -8.50 7.76
C LEU A 204 -5.61 -9.19 8.47
N ALA A 205 -4.41 -9.14 7.88
CA ALA A 205 -3.19 -9.67 8.50
C ALA A 205 -2.81 -8.87 9.75
N VAL A 206 -2.89 -7.55 9.69
CA VAL A 206 -2.67 -6.64 10.83
C VAL A 206 -3.67 -6.90 11.96
N GLU A 207 -4.95 -7.06 11.64
CA GLU A 207 -5.97 -7.43 12.64
C GLU A 207 -5.68 -8.80 13.27
N ALA A 208 -5.21 -9.76 12.48
CA ALA A 208 -4.79 -11.08 12.98
C ALA A 208 -3.58 -10.97 13.91
N LEU A 209 -2.63 -10.08 13.62
CA LEU A 209 -1.48 -9.79 14.48
C LEU A 209 -1.93 -9.14 15.81
N ILE A 210 -2.76 -8.11 15.75
CA ILE A 210 -3.28 -7.40 16.94
C ILE A 210 -4.07 -8.35 17.85
N THR A 211 -4.84 -9.26 17.27
CA THR A 211 -5.66 -10.24 18.02
C THR A 211 -4.89 -11.49 18.43
N GLY A 212 -3.60 -11.60 18.11
CA GLY A 212 -2.74 -12.71 18.51
C GLY A 212 -2.99 -14.03 17.78
N LYS A 213 -3.60 -13.99 16.59
CA LYS A 213 -3.73 -15.16 15.71
C LYS A 213 -2.41 -15.52 15.04
N ILE A 214 -1.56 -14.51 14.79
CA ILE A 214 -0.16 -14.64 14.39
C ILE A 214 0.73 -13.88 15.36
N ASP A 215 2.02 -14.23 15.42
CA ASP A 215 3.00 -13.64 16.35
C ASP A 215 3.77 -12.48 15.67
N ALA A 216 3.95 -12.54 14.36
CA ALA A 216 4.61 -11.51 13.54
C ALA A 216 4.00 -11.48 12.13
N LEU A 217 4.16 -10.35 11.44
CA LEU A 217 3.71 -10.15 10.06
C LEU A 217 4.90 -9.64 9.22
N ALA A 218 5.15 -10.30 8.10
CA ALA A 218 6.15 -9.90 7.14
C ALA A 218 5.58 -8.82 6.19
N VAL A 219 6.28 -7.70 6.10
CA VAL A 219 5.88 -6.52 5.30
C VAL A 219 7.11 -5.83 4.70
N ALA A 220 6.92 -4.98 3.70
CA ALA A 220 7.91 -3.98 3.31
C ALA A 220 8.05 -2.94 4.42
N HIS A 221 9.24 -2.33 4.57
CA HIS A 221 9.52 -1.41 5.67
C HIS A 221 8.55 -0.22 5.69
N GLY A 222 8.37 0.49 4.57
CA GLY A 222 7.46 1.64 4.50
C GLY A 222 6.01 1.27 4.81
N ASN A 223 5.55 0.11 4.35
CA ASN A 223 4.22 -0.40 4.69
C ASN A 223 4.10 -0.75 6.19
N GLY A 224 5.15 -1.36 6.77
CA GLY A 224 5.23 -1.61 8.21
C GLY A 224 5.17 -0.31 9.02
N GLU A 225 5.87 0.73 8.57
CA GLU A 225 5.87 2.05 9.19
C GLU A 225 4.46 2.68 9.18
N ALA A 226 3.73 2.58 8.05
CA ALA A 226 2.35 3.04 7.93
C ALA A 226 1.42 2.32 8.92
N TYR A 227 1.50 0.99 9.03
CA TYR A 227 0.67 0.25 9.97
C TYR A 227 1.02 0.51 11.43
N ILE A 228 2.29 0.68 11.77
CA ILE A 228 2.72 1.02 13.12
C ILE A 228 2.24 2.43 13.48
N SER A 229 2.38 3.43 12.60
CA SER A 229 1.93 4.80 12.86
C SER A 229 0.42 4.87 13.13
N GLN A 230 -0.37 4.10 12.39
CA GLN A 230 -1.83 4.00 12.59
C GLN A 230 -2.24 3.20 13.84
N ASN A 231 -1.32 2.44 14.44
CA ASN A 231 -1.57 1.54 15.58
C ASN A 231 -0.46 1.63 16.64
N GLU A 232 0.04 2.82 16.93
CA GLU A 232 1.19 3.07 17.82
C GLU A 232 1.07 2.45 19.22
N ASP A 233 -0.15 2.28 19.72
CA ASP A 233 -0.43 1.65 21.01
C ASP A 233 -0.40 0.11 20.97
N LYS A 234 -0.43 -0.51 19.79
CA LYS A 234 -0.60 -1.95 19.59
C LYS A 234 0.57 -2.62 18.87
N LEU A 235 1.16 -1.94 17.89
CA LEU A 235 2.17 -2.49 16.99
C LEU A 235 3.56 -1.86 17.21
N ASP A 236 4.58 -2.60 16.84
CA ASP A 236 5.98 -2.16 16.83
C ASP A 236 6.83 -3.08 15.95
N TRP A 237 8.07 -2.70 15.69
CA TRP A 237 9.04 -3.51 14.99
C TRP A 237 9.41 -4.79 15.76
N ALA A 238 9.45 -5.91 15.06
CA ALA A 238 9.88 -7.19 15.66
C ALA A 238 11.39 -7.24 15.90
N GLY A 239 12.16 -6.52 15.06
CA GLY A 239 13.61 -6.47 15.07
C GLY A 239 14.28 -7.51 14.16
N PHE A 240 13.53 -8.10 13.22
CA PHE A 240 14.03 -9.02 12.19
C PHE A 240 13.95 -8.37 10.82
N ASP A 241 15.08 -8.34 10.13
CA ASP A 241 15.21 -7.88 8.76
C ASP A 241 15.53 -9.07 7.86
N PHE A 242 14.77 -9.23 6.76
CA PHE A 242 15.03 -10.25 5.77
C PHE A 242 16.25 -9.90 4.93
N VAL A 243 17.02 -10.90 4.53
CA VAL A 243 18.06 -10.73 3.51
C VAL A 243 17.37 -10.67 2.14
N VAL A 244 17.44 -9.52 1.49
CA VAL A 244 16.80 -9.29 0.18
C VAL A 244 17.87 -9.28 -0.91
N GLU A 245 17.78 -10.20 -1.87
CA GLU A 245 18.66 -10.20 -3.03
C GLU A 245 18.38 -8.98 -3.92
N GLU A 246 19.41 -8.44 -4.56
CA GLU A 246 19.32 -7.23 -5.39
C GLU A 246 18.22 -7.28 -6.46
N LYS A 247 17.99 -8.46 -7.05
CA LYS A 247 16.96 -8.67 -8.06
C LYS A 247 15.52 -8.42 -7.57
N TYR A 248 15.30 -8.45 -6.26
CA TYR A 248 13.97 -8.25 -5.64
C TYR A 248 13.70 -6.81 -5.20
N LYS A 249 14.72 -5.94 -5.21
CA LYS A 249 14.65 -4.61 -4.60
C LYS A 249 13.91 -3.55 -5.40
N ASN A 250 13.53 -3.82 -6.64
CA ASN A 250 12.82 -2.86 -7.46
C ASN A 250 11.49 -3.42 -7.90
N ASN A 251 10.52 -2.53 -8.10
CA ASN A 251 9.20 -2.89 -8.55
C ASN A 251 9.11 -3.02 -10.06
N VAL A 252 8.17 -3.83 -10.50
CA VAL A 252 7.87 -4.08 -11.91
C VAL A 252 6.36 -4.04 -12.15
N ILE A 253 5.97 -3.78 -13.38
CA ILE A 253 4.58 -3.91 -13.83
C ILE A 253 4.43 -5.26 -14.53
N LEU A 254 3.37 -5.98 -14.18
CA LEU A 254 3.04 -7.25 -14.80
C LEU A 254 2.07 -7.03 -15.96
N VAL A 255 2.42 -7.56 -17.12
CA VAL A 255 1.61 -7.52 -18.35
C VAL A 255 1.35 -8.96 -18.80
N GLN A 256 0.22 -9.19 -19.48
CA GLN A 256 -0.10 -10.54 -19.97
C GLN A 256 1.04 -11.12 -20.80
N LYS A 257 1.37 -12.38 -20.54
CA LYS A 257 2.46 -13.09 -21.25
C LYS A 257 2.24 -13.06 -22.75
N GLY A 258 3.27 -12.63 -23.49
CA GLY A 258 3.25 -12.46 -24.94
C GLY A 258 2.78 -11.07 -25.42
N ASN A 259 2.23 -10.21 -24.55
CA ASN A 259 1.88 -8.83 -24.92
C ASN A 259 3.10 -7.89 -24.85
N THR A 260 4.09 -8.18 -25.67
CA THR A 260 5.35 -7.42 -25.72
C THR A 260 5.17 -5.99 -26.25
N GLU A 261 4.11 -5.72 -27.01
CA GLU A 261 3.81 -4.37 -27.51
C GLU A 261 3.41 -3.44 -26.37
N LEU A 262 2.47 -3.85 -25.51
CA LEU A 262 2.08 -3.06 -24.36
C LEU A 262 3.25 -2.88 -23.39
N CYS A 263 3.98 -3.97 -23.10
CA CYS A 263 5.17 -3.92 -22.26
C CYS A 263 6.20 -2.88 -22.77
N ALA A 264 6.45 -2.84 -24.09
CA ALA A 264 7.36 -1.85 -24.69
C ALA A 264 6.84 -0.40 -24.58
N LYS A 265 5.52 -0.17 -24.71
CA LYS A 265 4.91 1.15 -24.51
C LYS A 265 5.06 1.63 -23.07
N ILE A 266 4.81 0.74 -22.11
CA ILE A 266 4.99 1.03 -20.69
C ILE A 266 6.46 1.34 -20.39
N ASN A 267 7.41 0.53 -20.87
CA ASN A 267 8.84 0.76 -20.66
C ASN A 267 9.30 2.10 -21.23
N ALA A 268 8.79 2.51 -22.40
CA ALA A 268 9.10 3.82 -22.97
C ALA A 268 8.61 4.99 -22.08
N ALA A 269 7.46 4.83 -21.41
CA ALA A 269 6.95 5.82 -20.47
C ALA A 269 7.73 5.79 -19.14
N LEU A 270 8.06 4.61 -18.60
CA LEU A 270 8.91 4.48 -17.40
C LEU A 270 10.28 5.14 -17.60
N ALA A 271 10.90 4.93 -18.75
CA ALA A 271 12.18 5.58 -19.11
C ALA A 271 12.10 7.11 -19.12
N LYS A 272 10.97 7.68 -19.55
CA LYS A 272 10.75 9.14 -19.49
C LYS A 272 10.58 9.64 -18.06
N ALA A 273 9.82 8.91 -17.22
CA ALA A 273 9.64 9.26 -15.81
C ALA A 273 10.98 9.27 -15.08
N MET A 274 11.80 8.23 -15.30
CA MET A 274 13.15 8.12 -14.74
C MET A 274 14.05 9.27 -15.21
N ALA A 275 14.06 9.56 -16.50
CA ALA A 275 14.89 10.64 -17.08
C ALA A 275 14.47 12.03 -16.59
N ALA A 276 13.23 12.21 -16.18
CA ALA A 276 12.68 13.44 -15.63
C ALA A 276 12.73 13.50 -14.07
N ASP A 277 13.32 12.48 -13.42
CA ASP A 277 13.50 12.40 -11.97
C ASP A 277 12.17 12.57 -11.19
N LEU A 278 11.12 11.85 -11.64
CA LEU A 278 9.77 12.04 -11.09
C LEU A 278 9.51 11.17 -9.85
N TYR A 279 10.21 10.05 -9.69
CA TYR A 279 9.85 9.02 -8.72
C TYR A 279 9.99 9.49 -7.27
N ASP A 280 11.10 10.14 -6.92
CA ASP A 280 11.35 10.61 -5.54
C ASP A 280 10.26 11.59 -5.09
N GLY A 281 9.92 12.57 -5.93
CA GLY A 281 8.87 13.54 -5.61
C GLY A 281 7.47 12.91 -5.51
N TRP A 282 7.17 11.87 -6.28
CA TRP A 282 5.92 11.12 -6.15
C TRP A 282 5.89 10.35 -4.83
N TYR A 283 7.00 9.70 -4.49
CA TYR A 283 7.09 8.88 -3.28
C TYR A 283 6.99 9.73 -2.02
N GLU A 284 7.80 10.81 -1.90
CA GLU A 284 7.73 11.78 -0.79
C GLU A 284 6.29 12.32 -0.60
N THR A 285 5.62 12.65 -1.71
CA THR A 285 4.22 13.13 -1.69
C THR A 285 3.27 12.08 -1.10
N CYS A 286 3.49 10.80 -1.41
CA CYS A 286 2.66 9.70 -0.92
C CYS A 286 2.98 9.33 0.55
N GLU A 287 4.25 9.45 0.99
CA GLU A 287 4.62 9.32 2.39
C GLU A 287 3.91 10.36 3.27
N ILE A 288 3.86 11.62 2.81
CA ILE A 288 3.11 12.69 3.51
C ILE A 288 1.60 12.36 3.53
N TYR A 289 1.07 11.93 2.40
CA TYR A 289 -0.36 11.66 2.29
C TYR A 289 -0.82 10.47 3.13
N SER A 290 -0.01 9.44 3.25
CA SER A 290 -0.26 8.27 4.09
C SER A 290 0.09 8.48 5.58
N GLU A 291 0.54 9.69 5.94
CA GLU A 291 0.95 10.05 7.31
C GLU A 291 2.17 9.26 7.85
N ILE A 292 2.94 8.63 6.95
CA ILE A 292 4.19 7.95 7.30
C ILE A 292 5.23 8.97 7.76
N LYS A 293 5.36 10.08 7.02
CA LYS A 293 6.21 11.21 7.38
C LYS A 293 5.42 12.50 7.36
N THR A 294 5.74 13.42 8.26
CA THR A 294 5.14 14.76 8.25
C THR A 294 5.76 15.62 7.14
N ALA A 295 5.00 16.62 6.68
CA ALA A 295 5.49 17.58 5.69
C ALA A 295 6.81 18.23 6.14
N ASP A 296 6.93 18.61 7.42
CA ASP A 296 8.16 19.18 8.01
C ASP A 296 9.35 18.21 7.93
N GLN A 297 9.14 16.90 8.16
CA GLN A 297 10.20 15.89 8.08
C GLN A 297 10.77 15.75 6.66
N LEU A 298 9.95 16.02 5.64
CA LEU A 298 10.32 15.95 4.23
C LEU A 298 10.63 17.33 3.62
N GLY A 299 10.61 18.41 4.43
CA GLY A 299 10.93 19.74 3.98
C GLY A 299 9.83 20.41 3.16
N TYR A 300 8.57 20.15 3.49
CA TYR A 300 7.42 20.83 2.89
C TYR A 300 6.80 21.83 3.86
N ASP A 301 6.24 22.92 3.33
CA ASP A 301 5.47 23.89 4.11
C ASP A 301 4.02 23.42 4.35
N ASP A 302 3.27 24.13 5.20
CA ASP A 302 1.86 23.84 5.51
C ASP A 302 0.94 23.88 4.28
N GLU A 303 1.42 24.43 3.16
CA GLU A 303 0.69 24.50 1.89
C GLU A 303 1.12 23.34 0.95
N GLY A 304 2.06 22.49 1.40
CA GLY A 304 2.59 21.35 0.67
C GLY A 304 3.49 21.74 -0.51
N ASN A 305 4.24 22.85 -0.41
CA ASN A 305 5.31 23.19 -1.34
C ASN A 305 6.64 22.75 -0.74
N LYS A 306 7.53 22.17 -1.55
CA LYS A 306 8.87 21.80 -1.10
C LYS A 306 9.65 23.08 -0.73
N ILE A 307 10.16 23.15 0.48
CA ILE A 307 11.00 24.26 0.95
C ILE A 307 12.35 24.10 0.26
N THR A 308 12.66 25.04 -0.65
CA THR A 308 13.99 25.13 -1.27
C THR A 308 14.85 26.03 -0.40
N GLU A 309 15.99 25.52 0.11
CA GLU A 309 17.01 26.33 0.78
C GLU A 309 17.61 27.41 -0.14
#